data_10737a05cf2aa277af9a9f556cab2fb4
#
_entry.id   10737a05cf2aa277af9a9f556cab2fb4
#
_cell.length_a   1.000
_cell.length_b   1.000
_cell.length_c   1.000
_cell.angle_alpha   90.00
_cell.angle_beta   90.00
_cell.angle_gamma   90.00
#
_symmetry.space_group_name_H-M   'P 1'
#
loop_
_entity.id
_entity.type
_entity.pdbx_description
1 polymer ?
#
loop_
_entity_poly.entity_id
_entity_poly.type
_entity_poly.pdbx_seq_one_letter_code
_entity_poly.pdbx_strand_id
1 'polypeptide(L)'
;MTTYTFGLRCNMTQKPMIVLTGPTAVGKTALSIELAKKINGAIISADSMQVYKYMDIGSAKVTVDEMDGIKHYLIDELEPSDEFNVFIFKDMAKKALNEIYEAGKIPIVVGGTGFYIQALLYDIDFTKQDVDESYRKSLYDFANEHGNHALHEKLKDIDPASYESIHAVSYTHLRAHETKANL
;
A
#
# COMPACT_ATOMS: atom_id res chain seq x y z
N MET A 1 23.78 -10.70 16.12
CA MET A 1 22.76 -9.70 16.50
C MET A 1 23.29 -8.35 16.06
N THR A 2 22.83 -7.84 14.91
CA THR A 2 23.31 -6.56 14.38
C THR A 2 22.19 -5.55 14.58
N THR A 3 22.36 -4.67 15.54
CA THR A 3 21.41 -3.62 15.88
C THR A 3 21.64 -2.46 14.93
N TYR A 4 20.72 -2.23 14.00
CA TYR A 4 20.71 -1.02 13.18
C TYR A 4 20.02 0.10 13.94
N THR A 5 20.78 1.05 14.45
CA THR A 5 20.25 2.28 15.04
C THR A 5 20.04 3.29 13.92
N PHE A 6 18.82 3.48 13.48
CA PHE A 6 18.46 4.58 12.59
C PHE A 6 18.26 5.84 13.43
N GLY A 7 19.18 6.80 13.28
CA GLY A 7 19.07 8.12 13.89
C GLY A 7 18.02 8.97 13.16
N LEU A 8 16.77 8.90 13.61
CA LEU A 8 15.73 9.83 13.19
C LEU A 8 15.95 11.17 13.91
N ARG A 9 16.25 12.24 13.16
CA ARG A 9 16.14 13.61 13.68
C ARG A 9 14.67 13.86 13.99
N CYS A 10 14.32 13.83 15.25
CA CYS A 10 12.98 14.14 15.74
C CYS A 10 12.75 15.66 15.63
N ASN A 11 12.08 16.11 14.58
CA ASN A 11 11.41 17.40 14.61
C ASN A 11 10.19 17.24 15.52
N MET A 12 10.12 18.03 16.60
CA MET A 12 9.11 17.93 17.68
C MET A 12 7.66 18.20 17.26
N THR A 13 7.34 18.11 15.97
CA THR A 13 5.98 18.26 15.42
C THR A 13 5.42 16.95 14.82
N GLN A 14 6.19 15.87 14.80
CA GLN A 14 5.71 14.61 14.25
C GLN A 14 4.91 13.83 15.30
N LYS A 15 3.64 13.61 14.99
CA LYS A 15 2.75 12.78 15.81
C LYS A 15 3.20 11.31 15.74
N PRO A 16 3.20 10.57 16.87
CA PRO A 16 3.68 9.18 16.90
C PRO A 16 2.77 8.25 16.07
N MET A 17 3.38 7.34 15.32
CA MET A 17 2.70 6.28 14.59
C MET A 17 3.50 4.98 14.75
N ILE A 18 2.80 3.86 14.93
CA ILE A 18 3.42 2.53 15.00
C ILE A 18 3.14 1.79 13.69
N VAL A 19 4.15 1.12 13.15
CA VAL A 19 4.00 0.26 11.97
C VAL A 19 4.31 -1.18 12.36
N LEU A 20 3.34 -2.07 12.16
CA LEU A 20 3.46 -3.51 12.39
C LEU A 20 3.38 -4.25 11.05
N THR A 21 4.52 -4.66 10.54
CA THR A 21 4.63 -5.37 9.26
C THR A 21 5.29 -6.74 9.41
N GLY A 22 5.06 -7.60 8.44
CA GLY A 22 5.65 -8.94 8.41
C GLY A 22 4.83 -9.91 7.52
N PRO A 23 5.31 -11.16 7.34
CA PRO A 23 4.64 -12.16 6.51
C PRO A 23 3.20 -12.45 6.98
N THR A 24 2.40 -13.05 6.09
CA THR A 24 1.06 -13.53 6.44
C THR A 24 1.14 -14.64 7.50
N ALA A 25 0.10 -14.74 8.34
CA ALA A 25 -0.05 -15.77 9.38
C ALA A 25 0.95 -15.74 10.55
N VAL A 26 1.73 -14.65 10.74
CA VAL A 26 2.66 -14.52 11.88
C VAL A 26 2.03 -13.91 13.14
N GLY A 27 0.71 -13.73 13.18
CA GLY A 27 0.00 -13.22 14.36
C GLY A 27 -0.08 -11.68 14.46
N LYS A 28 0.17 -10.93 13.39
CA LYS A 28 0.10 -9.45 13.40
C LYS A 28 -1.22 -8.92 13.94
N THR A 29 -2.34 -9.50 13.53
CA THR A 29 -3.69 -9.06 13.90
C THR A 29 -3.89 -9.14 15.42
N ALA A 30 -3.64 -10.30 16.03
CA ALA A 30 -3.78 -10.46 17.47
C ALA A 30 -2.86 -9.49 18.24
N LEU A 31 -1.59 -9.40 17.83
CA LEU A 31 -0.62 -8.50 18.46
C LEU A 31 -1.04 -7.03 18.35
N SER A 32 -1.57 -6.61 17.18
CA SER A 32 -1.99 -5.22 16.98
C SER A 32 -3.18 -4.83 17.86
N ILE A 33 -4.12 -5.74 18.07
CA ILE A 33 -5.28 -5.53 18.94
C ILE A 33 -4.85 -5.41 20.41
N GLU A 34 -3.98 -6.32 20.87
CA GLU A 34 -3.41 -6.23 22.21
C GLU A 34 -2.64 -4.92 22.43
N LEU A 35 -1.84 -4.53 21.46
CA LEU A 35 -1.08 -3.29 21.51
C LEU A 35 -2.03 -2.08 21.54
N ALA A 36 -3.04 -2.05 20.66
CA ALA A 36 -4.01 -0.97 20.60
C ALA A 36 -4.74 -0.78 21.95
N LYS A 37 -5.09 -1.86 22.64
CA LYS A 37 -5.70 -1.80 23.98
C LYS A 37 -4.76 -1.16 25.01
N LYS A 38 -3.47 -1.53 24.98
CA LYS A 38 -2.47 -1.05 25.95
C LYS A 38 -2.11 0.42 25.79
N ILE A 39 -2.13 0.94 24.57
CA ILE A 39 -1.65 2.30 24.27
C ILE A 39 -2.79 3.27 23.90
N ASN A 40 -4.05 2.88 24.06
CA ASN A 40 -5.20 3.63 23.55
C ASN A 40 -5.07 3.90 22.03
N GLY A 41 -4.80 2.86 21.26
CA GLY A 41 -4.57 2.95 19.82
C GLY A 41 -5.83 2.71 18.99
N ALA A 42 -5.67 2.92 17.67
CA ALA A 42 -6.60 2.47 16.64
C ALA A 42 -5.78 1.92 15.45
N ILE A 43 -6.38 1.01 14.70
CA ILE A 43 -5.67 0.24 13.66
C ILE A 43 -6.05 0.76 12.28
N ILE A 44 -5.04 0.86 11.40
CA ILE A 44 -5.19 1.13 9.96
C ILE A 44 -4.67 -0.09 9.22
N SER A 45 -5.54 -0.77 8.45
CA SER A 45 -5.13 -1.90 7.63
C SER A 45 -4.35 -1.42 6.39
N ALA A 46 -3.12 -1.90 6.23
CA ALA A 46 -2.30 -1.69 5.03
C ALA A 46 -2.28 -2.99 4.18
N ASP A 47 -3.47 -3.46 3.86
CA ASP A 47 -3.72 -4.65 3.03
C ASP A 47 -4.54 -4.27 1.80
N SER A 48 -4.19 -4.82 0.64
CA SER A 48 -4.85 -4.48 -0.62
C SER A 48 -6.21 -5.16 -0.83
N MET A 49 -6.55 -6.15 0.00
CA MET A 49 -7.78 -6.93 -0.16
C MET A 49 -8.80 -6.70 0.94
N GLN A 50 -8.34 -6.43 2.17
CA GLN A 50 -9.24 -6.28 3.34
C GLN A 50 -10.11 -5.03 3.28
N VAL A 51 -9.77 -4.06 2.44
CA VAL A 51 -10.55 -2.83 2.22
C VAL A 51 -11.89 -3.10 1.54
N TYR A 52 -11.98 -4.17 0.74
CA TYR A 52 -13.19 -4.50 0.00
C TYR A 52 -14.21 -5.25 0.86
N LYS A 53 -15.46 -4.84 0.78
CA LYS A 53 -16.60 -5.55 1.36
C LYS A 53 -16.75 -6.94 0.73
N TYR A 54 -17.31 -7.86 1.49
CA TYR A 54 -17.65 -9.24 1.06
C TYR A 54 -16.44 -10.11 0.68
N MET A 55 -15.21 -9.59 0.73
CA MET A 55 -13.99 -10.36 0.49
C MET A 55 -13.44 -10.91 1.81
N ASP A 56 -14.19 -11.78 2.49
CA ASP A 56 -13.85 -12.27 3.83
C ASP A 56 -13.05 -13.56 3.79
N ILE A 57 -13.31 -14.41 2.79
CA ILE A 57 -12.64 -15.71 2.64
C ILE A 57 -11.33 -15.52 1.88
N GLY A 58 -10.23 -16.03 2.46
CA GLY A 58 -8.90 -15.99 1.83
C GLY A 58 -8.11 -14.67 2.03
N SER A 59 -8.76 -13.60 2.50
CA SER A 59 -8.12 -12.32 2.81
C SER A 59 -7.58 -12.22 4.24
N ALA A 60 -7.87 -13.22 5.08
CA ALA A 60 -7.59 -13.18 6.52
C ALA A 60 -8.10 -11.89 7.20
N LYS A 61 -9.26 -11.40 6.75
CA LYS A 61 -9.89 -10.21 7.29
C LYS A 61 -10.28 -10.45 8.74
N VAL A 62 -9.98 -9.47 9.60
CA VAL A 62 -10.36 -9.52 11.00
C VAL A 62 -11.89 -9.38 11.12
N THR A 63 -12.50 -10.25 11.92
CA THR A 63 -13.93 -10.19 12.20
C THR A 63 -14.25 -9.16 13.29
N VAL A 64 -15.52 -8.72 13.37
CA VAL A 64 -15.95 -7.76 14.39
C VAL A 64 -15.67 -8.28 15.81
N ASP A 65 -15.87 -9.58 16.04
CA ASP A 65 -15.59 -10.20 17.36
C ASP A 65 -14.09 -10.19 17.66
N GLU A 66 -13.24 -10.46 16.66
CA GLU A 66 -11.79 -10.40 16.82
C GLU A 66 -11.26 -8.98 17.02
N MET A 67 -11.93 -7.96 16.45
CA MET A 67 -11.56 -6.54 16.66
C MET A 67 -11.65 -6.12 18.13
N ASP A 68 -12.45 -6.81 18.93
CA ASP A 68 -12.54 -6.65 20.39
C ASP A 68 -12.69 -5.19 20.84
N GLY A 69 -13.56 -4.45 20.13
CA GLY A 69 -13.85 -3.05 20.39
C GLY A 69 -12.80 -2.04 19.90
N ILE A 70 -11.71 -2.49 19.31
CA ILE A 70 -10.71 -1.61 18.69
C ILE A 70 -11.20 -1.15 17.32
N LYS A 71 -11.20 0.17 17.09
CA LYS A 71 -11.57 0.72 15.78
C LYS A 71 -10.50 0.39 14.75
N HIS A 72 -10.94 -0.21 13.64
CA HIS A 72 -10.14 -0.52 12.47
C HIS A 72 -10.58 0.39 11.31
N TYR A 73 -9.64 0.86 10.54
CA TYR A 73 -9.82 1.67 9.33
C TYR A 73 -9.31 0.90 8.12
N LEU A 74 -9.83 1.20 6.95
CA LEU A 74 -9.50 0.56 5.68
C LEU A 74 -9.84 -0.95 5.69
N ILE A 75 -10.94 -1.29 6.32
CA ILE A 75 -11.55 -2.62 6.29
C ILE A 75 -13.02 -2.44 5.92
N ASP A 76 -13.51 -3.17 4.93
CA ASP A 76 -14.91 -3.13 4.45
C ASP A 76 -15.41 -1.73 4.03
N GLU A 77 -14.52 -0.90 3.47
CA GLU A 77 -14.88 0.46 3.09
C GLU A 77 -15.28 0.61 1.62
N LEU A 78 -14.75 -0.24 0.73
CA LEU A 78 -14.98 -0.16 -0.72
C LEU A 78 -15.81 -1.34 -1.24
N GLU A 79 -16.55 -1.08 -2.32
CA GLU A 79 -17.19 -2.17 -3.08
C GLU A 79 -16.14 -2.91 -3.94
N PRO A 80 -16.35 -4.20 -4.26
CA PRO A 80 -15.39 -4.95 -5.09
C PRO A 80 -15.17 -4.37 -6.50
N SER A 81 -16.09 -3.54 -6.97
CA SER A 81 -16.00 -2.82 -8.25
C SER A 81 -15.19 -1.53 -8.17
N ASP A 82 -14.93 -1.04 -6.97
CA ASP A 82 -14.22 0.22 -6.78
C ASP A 82 -12.74 0.05 -7.05
N GLU A 83 -12.12 1.07 -7.62
CA GLU A 83 -10.67 1.07 -7.82
C GLU A 83 -9.97 1.29 -6.48
N PHE A 84 -8.96 0.47 -6.18
CA PHE A 84 -8.08 0.66 -5.03
C PHE A 84 -6.62 0.50 -5.42
N ASN A 85 -5.87 1.55 -5.27
CA ASN A 85 -4.46 1.61 -5.59
C ASN A 85 -3.70 2.34 -4.46
N VAL A 86 -2.39 2.46 -4.60
CA VAL A 86 -1.53 3.10 -3.57
C VAL A 86 -1.88 4.57 -3.33
N PHE A 87 -2.34 5.28 -4.36
CA PHE A 87 -2.77 6.68 -4.24
C PHE A 87 -4.02 6.78 -3.37
N ILE A 88 -5.05 5.97 -3.68
CA ILE A 88 -6.31 5.93 -2.91
C ILE A 88 -6.04 5.46 -1.48
N PHE A 89 -5.21 4.42 -1.32
CA PHE A 89 -4.78 3.97 0.01
C PHE A 89 -4.17 5.11 0.82
N LYS A 90 -3.23 5.85 0.25
CA LYS A 90 -2.54 6.95 0.94
C LYS A 90 -3.53 8.04 1.38
N ASP A 91 -4.47 8.42 0.52
CA ASP A 91 -5.49 9.43 0.84
C ASP A 91 -6.41 8.96 1.98
N MET A 92 -6.93 7.73 1.89
CA MET A 92 -7.76 7.13 2.94
C MET A 92 -7.00 6.97 4.26
N ALA A 93 -5.75 6.49 4.20
CA ALA A 93 -4.91 6.35 5.38
C ALA A 93 -4.59 7.69 6.05
N LYS A 94 -4.34 8.75 5.29
CA LYS A 94 -4.15 10.11 5.83
C LYS A 94 -5.40 10.63 6.53
N LYS A 95 -6.58 10.39 5.98
CA LYS A 95 -7.86 10.74 6.63
C LYS A 95 -8.02 9.98 7.94
N ALA A 96 -7.77 8.67 7.92
CA ALA A 96 -7.81 7.84 9.13
C ALA A 96 -6.81 8.30 10.19
N LEU A 97 -5.57 8.64 9.80
CA LEU A 97 -4.57 9.19 10.71
C LEU A 97 -5.05 10.47 11.42
N ASN A 98 -5.66 11.38 10.67
CA ASN A 98 -6.18 12.64 11.23
C ASN A 98 -7.30 12.36 12.25
N GLU A 99 -8.28 11.50 11.91
CA GLU A 99 -9.36 11.12 12.83
C GLU A 99 -8.81 10.47 14.11
N ILE A 100 -7.82 9.58 13.98
CA ILE A 100 -7.20 8.90 15.12
C ILE A 100 -6.51 9.91 16.05
N TYR A 101 -5.75 10.85 15.47
CA TYR A 101 -5.08 11.89 16.26
C TYR A 101 -6.05 12.87 16.91
N GLU A 102 -7.13 13.24 16.22
CA GLU A 102 -8.17 14.10 16.79
C GLU A 102 -8.90 13.43 17.95
N ALA A 103 -9.06 12.10 17.88
CA ALA A 103 -9.58 11.30 18.99
C ALA A 103 -8.60 11.09 20.15
N GLY A 104 -7.39 11.66 20.10
CA GLY A 104 -6.33 11.49 21.11
C GLY A 104 -5.78 10.07 21.18
N LYS A 105 -5.84 9.32 20.09
CA LYS A 105 -5.35 7.93 19.98
C LYS A 105 -4.05 7.84 19.22
N ILE A 106 -3.37 6.71 19.37
CA ILE A 106 -2.13 6.39 18.63
C ILE A 106 -2.48 5.48 17.46
N PRO A 107 -2.16 5.87 16.20
CA PRO A 107 -2.38 5.01 15.04
C PRO A 107 -1.37 3.87 14.98
N ILE A 108 -1.88 2.68 14.65
CA ILE A 108 -1.11 1.47 14.39
C ILE A 108 -1.40 1.02 12.96
N VAL A 109 -0.45 1.17 12.07
CA VAL A 109 -0.55 0.70 10.68
C VAL A 109 -0.14 -0.76 10.63
N VAL A 110 -1.04 -1.63 10.20
CA VAL A 110 -0.86 -3.09 10.21
C VAL A 110 -1.05 -3.66 8.82
N GLY A 111 -0.07 -4.37 8.29
CA GLY A 111 -0.24 -5.02 6.99
C GLY A 111 1.02 -5.65 6.43
N GLY A 112 0.84 -6.30 5.26
CA GLY A 112 1.92 -6.95 4.50
C GLY A 112 2.26 -6.25 3.19
N THR A 113 1.47 -5.25 2.75
CA THR A 113 1.70 -4.56 1.49
C THR A 113 2.77 -3.47 1.67
N GLY A 114 4.03 -3.87 1.50
CA GLY A 114 5.19 -3.01 1.76
C GLY A 114 5.16 -1.68 1.02
N PHE A 115 4.70 -1.67 -0.24
CA PHE A 115 4.60 -0.46 -1.04
C PHE A 115 3.60 0.57 -0.46
N TYR A 116 2.48 0.10 0.10
CA TYR A 116 1.50 0.97 0.77
C TYR A 116 2.09 1.61 2.02
N ILE A 117 2.79 0.80 2.82
CA ILE A 117 3.46 1.28 4.03
C ILE A 117 4.54 2.31 3.69
N GLN A 118 5.37 2.05 2.67
CA GLN A 118 6.37 3.00 2.20
C GLN A 118 5.75 4.30 1.70
N ALA A 119 4.68 4.22 0.92
CA ALA A 119 3.97 5.37 0.40
C ALA A 119 3.45 6.29 1.52
N LEU A 120 2.99 5.70 2.61
CA LEU A 120 2.51 6.45 3.78
C LEU A 120 3.66 7.03 4.61
N LEU A 121 4.71 6.24 4.89
CA LEU A 121 5.84 6.64 5.74
C LEU A 121 6.69 7.74 5.13
N TYR A 122 6.97 7.65 3.83
CA TYR A 122 7.82 8.61 3.12
C TYR A 122 7.02 9.73 2.49
N ASP A 123 5.70 9.73 2.68
CA ASP A 123 4.76 10.69 2.08
C ASP A 123 4.99 10.86 0.58
N ILE A 124 5.25 9.74 -0.11
CA ILE A 124 5.58 9.74 -1.53
C ILE A 124 4.49 10.53 -2.27
N ASP A 125 4.88 11.59 -2.93
CA ASP A 125 3.96 12.37 -3.74
C ASP A 125 3.68 11.61 -5.04
N PHE A 126 2.52 10.98 -5.08
CA PHE A 126 1.98 10.48 -6.32
C PHE A 126 1.25 11.65 -6.97
N THR A 127 1.99 12.57 -7.58
CA THR A 127 1.37 13.56 -8.44
C THR A 127 0.38 12.85 -9.34
N LYS A 128 -0.83 13.37 -9.44
CA LYS A 128 -1.75 12.99 -10.51
C LYS A 128 -1.04 13.33 -11.83
N GLN A 129 -0.19 12.43 -12.26
CA GLN A 129 0.20 12.44 -13.66
C GLN A 129 -1.11 12.15 -14.37
N ASP A 130 -1.51 13.05 -15.23
CA ASP A 130 -2.55 12.77 -16.20
C ASP A 130 -2.07 11.52 -16.95
N VAL A 131 -2.56 10.37 -16.48
CA VAL A 131 -2.26 9.10 -17.12
C VAL A 131 -2.89 9.22 -18.50
N ASP A 132 -2.05 9.34 -19.52
CA ASP A 132 -2.53 9.33 -20.89
C ASP A 132 -3.11 7.95 -21.17
N GLU A 133 -4.41 7.83 -20.94
CA GLU A 133 -5.18 6.60 -21.19
C GLU A 133 -5.00 6.14 -22.65
N SER A 134 -4.81 7.07 -23.58
CA SER A 134 -4.60 6.76 -24.99
C SER A 134 -3.25 6.11 -25.22
N TYR A 135 -2.22 6.61 -24.55
CA TYR A 135 -0.88 6.04 -24.59
C TYR A 135 -0.84 4.67 -23.92
N ARG A 136 -1.44 4.52 -22.73
CA ARG A 136 -1.56 3.23 -22.06
C ARG A 136 -2.26 2.21 -22.94
N LYS A 137 -3.38 2.59 -23.59
CA LYS A 137 -4.09 1.71 -24.51
C LYS A 137 -3.19 1.30 -25.68
N SER A 138 -2.43 2.22 -26.26
CA SER A 138 -1.50 1.92 -27.37
C SER A 138 -0.43 0.89 -26.98
N LEU A 139 0.04 0.91 -25.72
CA LEU A 139 0.99 -0.08 -25.20
C LEU A 139 0.33 -1.46 -25.02
N TYR A 140 -0.93 -1.50 -24.58
CA TYR A 140 -1.68 -2.75 -24.52
C TYR A 140 -1.91 -3.35 -25.91
N ASP A 141 -2.35 -2.53 -26.84
CA ASP A 141 -2.57 -2.96 -28.22
C ASP A 141 -1.27 -3.48 -28.84
N PHE A 142 -0.15 -2.79 -28.59
CA PHE A 142 1.17 -3.23 -29.02
C PHE A 142 1.58 -4.57 -28.38
N ALA A 143 1.36 -4.76 -27.06
CA ALA A 143 1.67 -6.01 -26.39
C ALA A 143 0.81 -7.18 -26.88
N ASN A 144 -0.46 -6.92 -27.20
CA ASN A 144 -1.36 -7.93 -27.75
C ASN A 144 -0.95 -8.36 -29.17
N GLU A 145 -0.45 -7.45 -29.97
CA GLU A 145 -0.03 -7.69 -31.34
C GLU A 145 1.36 -8.32 -31.45
N HIS A 146 2.31 -7.84 -30.63
CA HIS A 146 3.74 -8.17 -30.77
C HIS A 146 4.28 -9.03 -29.59
N GLY A 147 3.48 -9.20 -28.53
CA GLY A 147 3.83 -9.95 -27.33
C GLY A 147 4.58 -9.12 -26.28
N ASN A 148 4.60 -9.63 -25.06
CA ASN A 148 5.19 -8.95 -23.91
C ASN A 148 6.71 -8.75 -24.02
N HIS A 149 7.40 -9.65 -24.70
CA HIS A 149 8.84 -9.49 -24.93
C HIS A 149 9.15 -8.26 -25.79
N ALA A 150 8.34 -8.00 -26.81
CA ALA A 150 8.52 -6.82 -27.66
C ALA A 150 8.22 -5.53 -26.90
N LEU A 151 7.22 -5.54 -26.01
CA LEU A 151 6.93 -4.41 -25.12
C LEU A 151 8.08 -4.19 -24.13
N HIS A 152 8.62 -5.26 -23.55
CA HIS A 152 9.74 -5.18 -22.62
C HIS A 152 11.01 -4.62 -23.29
N GLU A 153 11.31 -4.99 -24.54
CA GLU A 153 12.43 -4.45 -25.28
C GLU A 153 12.38 -2.92 -25.46
N LYS A 154 11.17 -2.32 -25.49
CA LYS A 154 11.03 -0.85 -25.51
C LYS A 154 11.56 -0.16 -24.24
N LEU A 155 11.59 -0.86 -23.10
CA LEU A 155 12.16 -0.31 -21.86
C LEU A 155 13.67 -0.13 -21.96
N LYS A 156 14.34 -0.91 -22.80
CA LYS A 156 15.79 -0.89 -22.92
C LYS A 156 16.36 0.50 -23.26
N ASP A 157 15.63 1.23 -24.10
CA ASP A 157 16.05 2.55 -24.54
C ASP A 157 15.55 3.67 -23.60
N ILE A 158 14.46 3.43 -22.88
CA ILE A 158 13.79 4.42 -22.03
C ILE A 158 14.27 4.34 -20.58
N ASP A 159 14.32 3.13 -20.03
CA ASP A 159 14.75 2.86 -18.65
C ASP A 159 15.55 1.54 -18.59
N PRO A 160 16.86 1.58 -18.90
CA PRO A 160 17.70 0.38 -18.88
C PRO A 160 17.76 -0.34 -17.55
N ALA A 161 17.67 0.40 -16.43
CA ALA A 161 17.69 -0.18 -15.10
C ALA A 161 16.43 -1.02 -14.82
N SER A 162 15.28 -0.53 -15.25
CA SER A 162 14.01 -1.29 -15.17
C SER A 162 14.01 -2.46 -16.15
N TYR A 163 14.58 -2.31 -17.34
CA TYR A 163 14.74 -3.41 -18.30
C TYR A 163 15.49 -4.60 -17.70
N GLU A 164 16.57 -4.36 -16.98
CA GLU A 164 17.36 -5.43 -16.35
C GLU A 164 16.66 -6.06 -15.13
N SER A 165 15.87 -5.28 -14.39
CA SER A 165 15.25 -5.74 -13.15
C SER A 165 13.89 -6.40 -13.32
N ILE A 166 13.18 -6.14 -14.41
CA ILE A 166 11.82 -6.61 -14.66
C ILE A 166 11.83 -7.75 -15.67
N HIS A 167 11.16 -8.85 -15.35
CA HIS A 167 10.99 -9.93 -16.28
C HIS A 167 9.84 -9.65 -17.26
N ALA A 168 10.02 -9.91 -18.55
CA ALA A 168 9.05 -9.63 -19.64
C ALA A 168 7.65 -10.26 -19.42
N VAL A 169 7.52 -11.28 -18.57
CA VAL A 169 6.24 -11.95 -18.24
C VAL A 169 5.56 -11.32 -17.02
N SER A 170 6.22 -10.41 -16.30
CA SER A 170 5.65 -9.78 -15.09
C SER A 170 4.79 -8.57 -15.42
N TYR A 171 3.53 -8.79 -15.77
CA TYR A 171 2.55 -7.73 -16.06
C TYR A 171 2.43 -6.68 -14.96
N THR A 172 2.53 -7.08 -13.71
CA THR A 172 2.35 -6.20 -12.55
C THR A 172 3.46 -5.17 -12.43
N HIS A 173 4.68 -5.54 -12.79
CA HIS A 173 5.85 -4.67 -12.72
C HIS A 173 5.99 -3.76 -13.96
N LEU A 174 5.65 -4.23 -15.15
CA LEU A 174 5.63 -3.40 -16.34
C LEU A 174 4.68 -2.21 -16.19
N ARG A 175 3.51 -2.42 -15.59
CA ARG A 175 2.55 -1.35 -15.27
C ARG A 175 3.09 -0.27 -14.34
N ALA A 176 3.91 -0.64 -13.36
CA ALA A 176 4.45 0.31 -12.39
C ALA A 176 5.49 1.26 -13.01
N HIS A 177 6.17 0.83 -14.08
CA HIS A 177 7.23 1.60 -14.73
C HIS A 177 6.74 2.46 -15.90
N GLU A 178 5.59 2.17 -16.49
CA GLU A 178 4.92 3.06 -17.46
C GLU A 178 4.70 4.47 -16.89
N THR A 179 4.53 4.56 -15.56
CA THR A 179 4.36 5.82 -14.84
C THR A 179 5.67 6.61 -14.68
N LYS A 180 6.84 5.94 -14.72
CA LYS A 180 8.16 6.60 -14.62
C LYS A 180 8.71 7.09 -15.95
N ALA A 181 8.30 6.46 -17.06
CA ALA A 181 8.80 6.81 -18.39
C ALA A 181 8.22 8.12 -18.95
N ASN A 182 7.24 8.73 -18.25
CA ASN A 182 6.62 10.01 -18.62
C ASN A 182 7.16 11.20 -17.78
N LEU A 183 8.27 11.01 -17.06
CA LEU A 183 9.06 12.04 -16.39
C LEU A 183 10.27 12.43 -17.26
#